data_fde4b7ea001d5a14b72fa617532b22f0
#
_entry.id   fde4b7ea001d5a14b72fa617532b22f0
#
_cell.length_a   1.000
_cell.length_b   1.000
_cell.length_c   1.000
_cell.angle_alpha   90.00
_cell.angle_beta   90.00
_cell.angle_gamma   90.00
#
_symmetry.space_group_name_H-M   'P 1'
#
loop_
_entity.id
_entity.type
_entity.pdbx_description
1 polymer ?
#
loop_
_entity_poly.entity_id
_entity_poly.type
_entity_poly.pdbx_seq_one_letter_code
_entity_poly.pdbx_strand_id
1 'polypeptide(L)'
;MPLLTLCCALVAAAAASALGLYPGSGPGPGDQKILGGARPPVLAEEQPAPFTLRKQPKELCDAGSQYWTGVVNVTDHKSIFFWYFESRHDPENAPLVLWMSGGPGATGELGLFKGIGPCVVNENGNSTKTLEYSWIDYANVVVVDQPAGVGFSHITNRSHIPVSLEEGGRDIHKFLRAFTNDVFPEHSERPLHIAGESMGGHYVTGYTHHIMRSEREIGDSEKSRATYKPLNIESTIIVDGYVDSTRQTVGYFDFFCSDWRRDGRKAPLMNSTACDLMAAAVPHCEILGQHCRETYDKEICLAAAMSCDETVGAPYAADVRPGGWNPYDSRLKCQKPPLCSNFDKDATFEFFNQPWVQDMLGFPNTSFELIDFDTNSRWTEAKNVFLPVTKELTWLLDNTEIRILFIHGNNDIIM
;
A
#
# COMPACT_ATOMS: atom_id res chain seq x y z
N MET A 1 6.75 -17.52 -18.88
CA MET A 1 6.38 -16.10 -18.66
C MET A 1 7.02 -15.72 -17.35
N PRO A 2 7.85 -14.69 -17.32
CA PRO A 2 8.72 -14.39 -16.17
C PRO A 2 7.97 -13.79 -14.98
N LEU A 3 8.65 -13.72 -13.86
CA LEU A 3 8.17 -13.33 -12.53
C LEU A 3 7.80 -11.84 -12.38
N LEU A 4 8.19 -10.98 -13.35
CA LEU A 4 7.51 -9.68 -13.47
C LEU A 4 6.01 -9.88 -13.42
N THR A 5 5.59 -11.05 -13.80
CA THR A 5 4.28 -11.54 -13.57
C THR A 5 3.96 -11.83 -12.09
N LEU A 6 4.89 -11.74 -11.10
CA LEU A 6 4.53 -12.03 -9.70
C LEU A 6 4.68 -10.86 -8.72
N CYS A 7 5.74 -10.08 -8.70
CA CYS A 7 5.68 -8.69 -8.16
C CYS A 7 4.84 -7.79 -9.07
N CYS A 8 4.85 -8.07 -10.41
CA CYS A 8 3.99 -7.49 -11.41
C CYS A 8 2.81 -8.36 -11.82
N ALA A 9 2.48 -9.50 -11.25
CA ALA A 9 1.21 -10.17 -11.48
C ALA A 9 0.12 -9.66 -10.55
N LEU A 10 0.47 -9.04 -9.49
CA LEU A 10 -0.32 -7.93 -8.94
C LEU A 10 -0.23 -6.70 -9.86
N VAL A 11 0.78 -6.62 -10.74
CA VAL A 11 1.12 -5.47 -11.58
C VAL A 11 1.05 -5.77 -13.10
N ALA A 12 1.17 -6.97 -13.60
CA ALA A 12 1.38 -7.29 -15.03
C ALA A 12 0.33 -8.17 -15.73
N ALA A 13 -0.87 -8.35 -15.16
CA ALA A 13 -1.98 -8.92 -15.95
C ALA A 13 -2.40 -8.03 -17.14
N ALA A 14 -1.87 -6.82 -17.27
CA ALA A 14 -2.23 -5.83 -18.30
C ALA A 14 -1.22 -5.61 -19.42
N ALA A 15 0.02 -6.08 -19.32
CA ALA A 15 1.05 -5.77 -20.32
C ALA A 15 1.01 -6.60 -21.62
N ALA A 16 0.16 -7.62 -21.70
CA ALA A 16 0.08 -8.51 -22.87
C ALA A 16 -0.86 -8.02 -23.98
N SER A 17 -1.56 -6.90 -23.82
CA SER A 17 -2.58 -6.43 -24.79
C SER A 17 -2.23 -5.16 -25.57
N ALA A 18 -1.09 -4.55 -25.37
CA ALA A 18 -0.76 -3.21 -25.88
C ALA A 18 0.32 -3.14 -26.98
N LEU A 19 0.50 -4.18 -27.78
CA LEU A 19 1.28 -4.11 -29.02
C LEU A 19 0.38 -4.04 -30.26
N GLY A 20 -0.38 -2.95 -30.36
CA GLY A 20 -1.09 -2.54 -31.57
C GLY A 20 -0.40 -1.34 -32.18
N LEU A 21 0.38 -1.58 -33.23
CA LEU A 21 1.02 -0.56 -34.06
C LEU A 21 -0.02 0.28 -34.81
N TYR A 22 0.02 1.61 -34.67
CA TYR A 22 -0.53 2.55 -35.65
C TYR A 22 0.45 3.72 -35.87
N PRO A 23 0.59 4.18 -37.15
CA PRO A 23 1.58 5.16 -37.53
C PRO A 23 1.06 6.61 -37.51
N GLY A 24 1.92 7.47 -37.08
CA GLY A 24 2.21 8.82 -37.52
C GLY A 24 1.15 9.87 -37.75
N SER A 25 1.32 10.97 -37.09
CA SER A 25 1.35 12.33 -37.68
C SER A 25 1.78 13.34 -36.59
N GLY A 26 2.89 14.05 -36.81
CA GLY A 26 3.38 15.11 -35.92
C GLY A 26 2.67 16.43 -36.16
N PRO A 27 2.73 17.36 -35.21
CA PRO A 27 2.49 18.77 -35.42
C PRO A 27 3.75 19.62 -35.22
N GLY A 28 3.81 20.69 -36.00
CA GLY A 28 4.83 21.70 -36.02
C GLY A 28 4.75 22.71 -34.86
N PRO A 29 5.71 23.65 -34.79
CA PRO A 29 5.98 24.47 -33.62
C PRO A 29 5.14 25.75 -33.57
N GLY A 30 4.73 26.17 -32.38
CA GLY A 30 3.98 27.42 -32.13
C GLY A 30 4.08 27.94 -30.72
N ASP A 31 4.89 28.96 -30.57
CA ASP A 31 4.80 30.10 -29.64
C ASP A 31 4.73 29.89 -28.11
N GLN A 32 5.87 30.20 -27.51
CA GLN A 32 6.00 30.63 -26.12
C GLN A 32 5.27 31.95 -25.86
N LYS A 33 4.42 31.98 -24.85
CA LYS A 33 4.05 33.19 -24.12
C LYS A 33 4.32 32.96 -22.63
N ILE A 34 5.36 33.65 -22.15
CA ILE A 34 5.61 33.89 -20.73
C ILE A 34 4.54 34.86 -20.24
N LEU A 35 3.73 34.50 -19.27
CA LEU A 35 2.88 35.41 -18.53
C LEU A 35 2.84 35.06 -17.04
N GLY A 36 3.32 36.00 -16.25
CA GLY A 36 2.81 36.42 -14.96
C GLY A 36 2.71 35.40 -13.84
N GLY A 37 3.52 35.58 -12.82
CA GLY A 37 3.40 34.83 -11.56
C GLY A 37 2.02 35.02 -10.95
N ALA A 38 1.25 33.93 -10.88
CA ALA A 38 0.07 33.84 -10.07
C ALA A 38 0.51 33.75 -8.60
N ARG A 39 0.03 34.67 -7.76
CA ARG A 39 0.11 34.52 -6.31
C ARG A 39 -0.53 33.20 -5.92
N PRO A 40 0.05 32.46 -4.96
CA PRO A 40 -0.61 31.26 -4.43
C PRO A 40 -1.99 31.68 -3.90
N PRO A 41 -3.03 30.84 -4.09
CA PRO A 41 -4.35 31.14 -3.55
C PRO A 41 -4.25 31.25 -2.04
N VAL A 42 -4.86 32.32 -1.51
CA VAL A 42 -5.11 32.47 -0.08
C VAL A 42 -5.93 31.24 0.33
N LEU A 43 -5.41 30.44 1.26
CA LEU A 43 -6.16 29.33 1.85
C LEU A 43 -7.46 29.90 2.41
N ALA A 44 -8.58 29.58 1.76
CA ALA A 44 -9.90 29.78 2.35
C ALA A 44 -9.92 28.93 3.64
N GLU A 45 -10.60 29.38 4.69
CA GLU A 45 -10.93 28.53 5.82
C GLU A 45 -11.54 27.24 5.24
N GLU A 46 -10.85 26.12 5.39
CA GLU A 46 -11.35 24.85 4.90
C GLU A 46 -12.65 24.56 5.64
N GLN A 47 -13.75 24.50 4.89
CA GLN A 47 -14.99 23.99 5.46
C GLN A 47 -14.75 22.52 5.85
N PRO A 48 -15.35 22.05 6.98
CA PRO A 48 -15.22 20.68 7.41
C PRO A 48 -15.51 19.71 6.26
N ALA A 49 -14.65 18.73 6.03
CA ALA A 49 -14.88 17.75 4.99
C ALA A 49 -16.19 16.99 5.28
N PRO A 50 -17.14 16.88 4.34
CA PRO A 50 -18.34 16.12 4.59
C PRO A 50 -17.97 14.65 4.85
N PHE A 51 -18.45 14.10 5.95
CA PHE A 51 -18.19 12.71 6.32
C PHE A 51 -19.47 12.00 6.77
N THR A 52 -19.43 10.68 6.75
CA THR A 52 -20.42 9.80 7.39
C THR A 52 -19.73 8.94 8.43
N LEU A 53 -20.44 8.64 9.52
CA LEU A 53 -19.92 7.81 10.62
C LEU A 53 -21.02 6.89 11.12
N ARG A 54 -20.69 5.61 11.30
CA ARG A 54 -21.61 4.59 11.82
C ARG A 54 -20.90 3.78 12.89
N LYS A 55 -21.45 3.79 14.10
CA LYS A 55 -21.02 2.86 15.14
C LYS A 55 -21.48 1.46 14.76
N GLN A 56 -20.57 0.51 14.79
CA GLN A 56 -20.83 -0.84 14.35
C GLN A 56 -21.14 -1.78 15.53
N PRO A 57 -22.03 -2.76 15.33
CA PRO A 57 -22.39 -3.73 16.34
C PRO A 57 -21.43 -4.93 16.36
N LYS A 58 -21.49 -5.70 17.44
CA LYS A 58 -20.64 -6.88 17.67
C LYS A 58 -20.82 -8.00 16.65
N GLU A 59 -21.98 -8.05 16.01
CA GLU A 59 -22.33 -9.05 15.00
C GLU A 59 -21.40 -9.00 13.78
N LEU A 60 -20.91 -7.80 13.44
CA LEU A 60 -19.97 -7.62 12.34
C LEU A 60 -18.54 -8.03 12.76
N CYS A 61 -18.13 -7.61 13.96
CA CYS A 61 -16.86 -8.00 14.61
C CYS A 61 -16.96 -7.75 16.12
N ASP A 62 -16.90 -8.77 16.97
CA ASP A 62 -16.76 -8.55 18.41
C ASP A 62 -15.31 -8.19 18.73
N ALA A 63 -14.98 -6.93 18.54
CA ALA A 63 -13.63 -6.41 18.71
C ALA A 63 -13.12 -6.38 20.16
N GLY A 64 -14.03 -6.47 21.15
CA GLY A 64 -13.72 -6.24 22.56
C GLY A 64 -13.55 -4.76 22.92
N SER A 65 -13.75 -3.85 21.97
CA SER A 65 -13.77 -2.39 22.13
C SER A 65 -14.85 -1.78 21.23
N GLN A 66 -15.02 -0.45 21.31
CA GLN A 66 -15.92 0.24 20.40
C GLN A 66 -15.25 0.43 19.04
N TYR A 67 -16.06 0.42 17.98
CA TYR A 67 -15.56 0.68 16.64
C TYR A 67 -16.62 1.25 15.71
N TRP A 68 -16.17 1.90 14.67
CA TRP A 68 -16.99 2.60 13.68
C TRP A 68 -16.48 2.30 12.28
N THR A 69 -17.36 2.51 11.32
CA THR A 69 -17.02 2.67 9.91
C THR A 69 -17.52 4.03 9.44
N GLY A 70 -16.88 4.55 8.42
CA GLY A 70 -17.28 5.84 7.88
C GLY A 70 -16.64 6.13 6.53
N VAL A 71 -17.01 7.27 5.99
CA VAL A 71 -16.49 7.80 4.73
C VAL A 71 -16.11 9.26 4.94
N VAL A 72 -14.95 9.66 4.45
CA VAL A 72 -14.53 11.06 4.38
C VAL A 72 -14.40 11.47 2.91
N ASN A 73 -15.07 12.54 2.51
CA ASN A 73 -14.91 13.11 1.18
C ASN A 73 -13.61 13.92 1.12
N VAL A 74 -12.62 13.41 0.41
CA VAL A 74 -11.32 14.10 0.25
C VAL A 74 -11.31 15.08 -0.93
N THR A 75 -12.21 14.90 -1.89
CA THR A 75 -12.52 15.87 -2.97
C THR A 75 -13.98 15.70 -3.40
N ASP A 76 -14.47 16.58 -4.29
CA ASP A 76 -15.81 16.43 -4.90
C ASP A 76 -15.99 15.12 -5.69
N HIS A 77 -14.89 14.44 -6.01
CA HIS A 77 -14.88 13.24 -6.85
C HIS A 77 -14.39 11.99 -6.16
N LYS A 78 -13.89 12.11 -4.93
CA LYS A 78 -13.24 11.02 -4.20
C LYS A 78 -13.66 11.01 -2.74
N SER A 79 -13.97 9.84 -2.25
CA SER A 79 -14.16 9.60 -0.82
C SER A 79 -13.39 8.36 -0.37
N ILE A 80 -12.87 8.41 0.85
CA ILE A 80 -12.12 7.33 1.49
C ILE A 80 -13.00 6.69 2.54
N PHE A 81 -13.23 5.38 2.40
CA PHE A 81 -13.86 4.55 3.41
C PHE A 81 -12.83 4.14 4.47
N PHE A 82 -13.28 4.04 5.72
CA PHE A 82 -12.43 3.63 6.82
C PHE A 82 -13.17 2.79 7.85
N TRP A 83 -12.39 1.95 8.55
CA TRP A 83 -12.71 1.36 9.84
C TRP A 83 -11.91 2.10 10.90
N TYR A 84 -12.52 2.34 12.06
CA TYR A 84 -11.84 2.87 13.23
C TYR A 84 -12.18 2.03 14.45
N PHE A 85 -11.17 1.52 15.13
CA PHE A 85 -11.28 0.74 16.36
C PHE A 85 -10.59 1.47 17.50
N GLU A 86 -11.28 1.63 18.61
CA GLU A 86 -10.64 2.02 19.87
C GLU A 86 -9.73 0.90 20.38
N SER A 87 -8.66 1.27 21.05
CA SER A 87 -7.84 0.31 21.77
C SER A 87 -8.66 -0.47 22.81
N ARG A 88 -8.35 -1.74 22.98
CA ARG A 88 -8.93 -2.56 24.07
C ARG A 88 -8.49 -2.08 25.44
N HIS A 89 -7.31 -1.46 25.50
CA HIS A 89 -6.68 -0.97 26.71
C HIS A 89 -6.39 0.51 26.59
N ASP A 90 -6.99 1.32 27.49
CA ASP A 90 -6.75 2.74 27.57
C ASP A 90 -6.91 3.54 26.24
N PRO A 91 -8.08 3.46 25.58
CA PRO A 91 -8.28 4.16 24.30
C PRO A 91 -8.08 5.68 24.38
N GLU A 92 -8.27 6.26 25.57
CA GLU A 92 -8.08 7.69 25.79
C GLU A 92 -6.61 8.13 25.71
N ASN A 93 -5.64 7.25 25.95
CA ASN A 93 -4.21 7.56 25.92
C ASN A 93 -3.44 6.76 24.84
N ALA A 94 -4.03 5.72 24.28
CA ALA A 94 -3.40 4.93 23.23
C ALA A 94 -3.07 5.77 21.99
N PRO A 95 -1.92 5.52 21.32
CA PRO A 95 -1.57 6.18 20.08
C PRO A 95 -2.55 5.82 18.96
N LEU A 96 -2.54 6.59 17.89
CA LEU A 96 -3.31 6.31 16.68
C LEU A 96 -2.41 5.63 15.63
N VAL A 97 -2.88 4.56 15.02
CA VAL A 97 -2.23 3.90 13.89
C VAL A 97 -3.14 4.00 12.67
N LEU A 98 -2.61 4.54 11.58
CA LEU A 98 -3.21 4.40 10.25
C LEU A 98 -2.61 3.15 9.58
N TRP A 99 -3.48 2.23 9.14
CA TRP A 99 -3.08 1.06 8.35
C TRP A 99 -3.50 1.17 6.89
N MET A 100 -2.58 0.80 5.99
CA MET A 100 -2.81 0.72 4.55
C MET A 100 -2.34 -0.63 4.01
N SER A 101 -3.26 -1.37 3.38
CA SER A 101 -2.89 -2.57 2.62
C SER A 101 -2.18 -2.21 1.32
N GLY A 102 -1.46 -3.17 0.75
CA GLY A 102 -0.65 -2.98 -0.46
C GLY A 102 -1.41 -3.13 -1.78
N GLY A 103 -0.98 -4.02 -2.61
CA GLY A 103 -1.48 -4.31 -3.93
C GLY A 103 -0.53 -3.82 -5.03
N PRO A 104 -0.70 -2.66 -5.67
CA PRO A 104 -1.74 -1.64 -5.49
C PRO A 104 -3.17 -2.17 -5.67
N GLY A 105 -4.11 -1.59 -4.91
CA GLY A 105 -5.54 -1.92 -5.06
C GLY A 105 -6.07 -2.97 -4.08
N ALA A 106 -5.29 -3.43 -3.10
CA ALA A 106 -5.80 -4.27 -2.01
C ALA A 106 -6.59 -3.40 -1.01
N THR A 107 -7.72 -3.95 -0.54
CA THR A 107 -8.60 -3.27 0.42
C THR A 107 -8.02 -3.27 1.83
N GLY A 108 -8.46 -2.33 2.66
CA GLY A 108 -8.14 -2.30 4.08
C GLY A 108 -8.61 -3.56 4.81
N GLU A 109 -9.75 -4.13 4.41
CA GLU A 109 -10.31 -5.36 4.97
C GLU A 109 -9.38 -6.56 4.84
N LEU A 110 -8.55 -6.59 3.80
CA LEU A 110 -7.56 -7.67 3.64
C LEU A 110 -6.59 -7.67 4.82
N GLY A 111 -5.97 -6.53 5.13
CA GLY A 111 -5.09 -6.40 6.29
C GLY A 111 -5.84 -6.54 7.62
N LEU A 112 -7.03 -5.95 7.72
CA LEU A 112 -7.83 -5.93 8.94
C LEU A 112 -8.28 -7.34 9.35
N PHE A 113 -8.83 -8.15 8.43
CA PHE A 113 -9.39 -9.46 8.75
C PHE A 113 -8.43 -10.64 8.56
N LYS A 114 -7.19 -10.39 8.12
CA LYS A 114 -6.18 -11.44 7.93
C LYS A 114 -4.87 -11.18 8.66
N GLY A 115 -4.67 -9.98 9.21
CA GLY A 115 -3.39 -9.61 9.81
C GLY A 115 -3.52 -8.90 11.15
N ILE A 116 -3.87 -7.62 11.13
CA ILE A 116 -3.72 -6.73 12.29
C ILE A 116 -4.96 -6.60 13.16
N GLY A 117 -6.13 -6.92 12.64
CA GLY A 117 -7.42 -6.60 13.25
C GLY A 117 -7.82 -7.52 14.38
N PRO A 118 -8.92 -7.16 15.09
CA PRO A 118 -9.43 -7.91 16.23
C PRO A 118 -10.28 -9.13 15.86
N CYS A 119 -10.64 -9.29 14.60
CA CYS A 119 -11.49 -10.37 14.12
C CYS A 119 -10.92 -11.01 12.84
N VAL A 120 -11.21 -12.28 12.67
CA VAL A 120 -11.01 -13.04 11.43
C VAL A 120 -12.34 -13.58 10.94
N VAL A 121 -12.55 -13.62 9.63
CA VAL A 121 -13.76 -14.22 9.04
C VAL A 121 -13.67 -15.74 9.17
N ASN A 122 -14.78 -16.38 9.56
CA ASN A 122 -14.87 -17.83 9.63
C ASN A 122 -14.84 -18.46 8.22
N GLU A 123 -14.41 -19.71 8.13
CA GLU A 123 -14.22 -20.42 6.86
C GLU A 123 -15.49 -20.47 5.97
N ASN A 124 -16.67 -20.36 6.56
CA ASN A 124 -17.94 -20.33 5.84
C ASN A 124 -18.35 -18.95 5.31
N GLY A 125 -17.53 -17.90 5.53
CA GLY A 125 -17.75 -16.55 5.01
C GLY A 125 -19.00 -15.83 5.52
N ASN A 126 -19.63 -16.28 6.61
CA ASN A 126 -20.92 -15.72 7.08
C ASN A 126 -20.88 -15.08 8.47
N SER A 127 -19.76 -15.13 9.15
CA SER A 127 -19.56 -14.59 10.49
C SER A 127 -18.07 -14.36 10.78
N THR A 128 -17.78 -13.70 11.87
CA THR A 128 -16.41 -13.44 12.33
C THR A 128 -16.14 -14.12 13.66
N LYS A 129 -14.85 -14.29 13.95
CA LYS A 129 -14.33 -14.79 15.21
C LYS A 129 -13.35 -13.75 15.77
N THR A 130 -13.50 -13.42 17.04
CA THR A 130 -12.57 -12.55 17.76
C THR A 130 -11.19 -13.19 17.88
N LEU A 131 -10.14 -12.40 17.66
CA LEU A 131 -8.78 -12.76 17.91
C LEU A 131 -8.33 -12.30 19.30
N GLU A 132 -7.57 -13.17 19.98
CA GLU A 132 -7.00 -12.88 21.30
C GLU A 132 -6.00 -11.73 21.23
N TYR A 133 -5.17 -11.69 20.18
CA TYR A 133 -4.15 -10.68 19.95
C TYR A 133 -4.46 -9.85 18.71
N SER A 134 -4.31 -8.55 18.83
CA SER A 134 -4.52 -7.60 17.72
C SER A 134 -3.74 -6.32 17.99
N TRP A 135 -3.52 -5.54 16.95
CA TRP A 135 -2.92 -4.21 17.11
C TRP A 135 -3.76 -3.27 17.98
N ILE A 136 -5.07 -3.49 18.05
CA ILE A 136 -5.94 -2.71 18.94
C ILE A 136 -5.72 -3.01 20.44
N ASP A 137 -4.88 -3.98 20.80
CA ASP A 137 -4.49 -4.17 22.19
C ASP A 137 -3.63 -2.99 22.70
N TYR A 138 -2.93 -2.29 21.78
CA TYR A 138 -1.96 -1.25 22.15
C TYR A 138 -2.20 0.10 21.47
N ALA A 139 -3.10 0.20 20.51
CA ALA A 139 -3.36 1.40 19.73
C ALA A 139 -4.83 1.55 19.35
N ASN A 140 -5.25 2.78 19.13
CA ASN A 140 -6.41 3.08 18.33
C ASN A 140 -6.02 2.86 16.86
N VAL A 141 -6.80 2.10 16.11
CA VAL A 141 -6.43 1.70 14.74
C VAL A 141 -7.45 2.19 13.74
N VAL A 142 -7.00 2.97 12.77
CA VAL A 142 -7.79 3.34 11.59
C VAL A 142 -7.25 2.60 10.36
N VAL A 143 -8.13 1.91 9.66
CA VAL A 143 -7.82 1.15 8.43
C VAL A 143 -8.59 1.79 7.29
N VAL A 144 -7.93 2.06 6.18
CA VAL A 144 -8.54 2.74 5.03
C VAL A 144 -8.51 1.89 3.77
N ASP A 145 -9.55 2.02 2.97
CA ASP A 145 -9.55 1.55 1.59
C ASP A 145 -8.90 2.60 0.69
N GLN A 146 -7.69 2.30 0.20
CA GLN A 146 -6.93 3.21 -0.62
C GLN A 146 -6.12 2.45 -1.70
N PRO A 147 -5.82 3.10 -2.83
CA PRO A 147 -6.26 4.42 -3.30
C PRO A 147 -7.78 4.57 -3.43
N ALA A 148 -8.27 5.83 -3.50
CA ALA A 148 -9.70 6.09 -3.70
C ALA A 148 -10.25 5.29 -4.90
N GLY A 149 -11.37 4.60 -4.72
CA GLY A 149 -11.98 3.69 -5.69
C GLY A 149 -11.75 2.20 -5.42
N VAL A 150 -10.94 1.88 -4.40
CA VAL A 150 -10.72 0.51 -3.91
C VAL A 150 -11.75 0.19 -2.82
N GLY A 151 -12.20 -1.06 -2.77
CA GLY A 151 -13.12 -1.54 -1.73
C GLY A 151 -14.41 -0.73 -1.65
N PHE A 152 -14.71 -0.19 -0.49
CA PHE A 152 -15.86 0.69 -0.25
C PHE A 152 -15.54 2.18 -0.46
N SER A 153 -14.31 2.55 -0.77
CA SER A 153 -13.95 3.90 -1.18
C SER A 153 -14.51 4.22 -2.56
N HIS A 154 -15.02 5.45 -2.74
CA HIS A 154 -15.73 5.82 -3.95
C HIS A 154 -15.00 6.86 -4.79
N ILE A 155 -15.19 6.76 -6.10
CA ILE A 155 -14.79 7.74 -7.10
C ILE A 155 -15.93 7.94 -8.10
N THR A 156 -16.11 9.18 -8.57
CA THR A 156 -17.15 9.48 -9.57
C THR A 156 -16.81 8.95 -10.97
N ASN A 157 -15.53 8.74 -11.26
CA ASN A 157 -15.04 8.18 -12.52
C ASN A 157 -13.69 7.48 -12.30
N ARG A 158 -13.46 6.35 -12.97
CA ARG A 158 -12.20 5.58 -12.87
C ARG A 158 -10.94 6.37 -13.27
N SER A 159 -11.07 7.45 -14.04
CA SER A 159 -9.95 8.37 -14.33
C SER A 159 -9.47 9.16 -13.11
N HIS A 160 -10.23 9.17 -12.01
CA HIS A 160 -9.85 9.84 -10.77
C HIS A 160 -9.05 8.94 -9.81
N ILE A 161 -8.81 7.67 -10.15
CA ILE A 161 -7.95 6.79 -9.36
C ILE A 161 -6.56 7.42 -9.27
N PRO A 162 -6.03 7.65 -8.05
CA PRO A 162 -4.65 8.08 -7.90
C PRO A 162 -3.70 6.99 -8.42
N VAL A 163 -2.75 7.37 -9.25
CA VAL A 163 -1.75 6.43 -9.81
C VAL A 163 -0.32 6.81 -9.44
N SER A 164 -0.16 7.75 -8.53
CA SER A 164 1.14 8.17 -8.00
C SER A 164 1.11 8.35 -6.49
N LEU A 165 2.29 8.31 -5.87
CA LEU A 165 2.45 8.54 -4.43
C LEU A 165 2.06 9.96 -4.03
N GLU A 166 2.25 10.93 -4.91
CA GLU A 166 1.86 12.31 -4.64
C GLU A 166 0.33 12.48 -4.64
N GLU A 167 -0.38 11.87 -5.60
CA GLU A 167 -1.84 11.93 -5.65
C GLU A 167 -2.49 11.21 -4.46
N GLY A 168 -2.04 9.98 -4.18
CA GLY A 168 -2.52 9.22 -3.02
C GLY A 168 -2.16 9.89 -1.69
N GLY A 169 -0.95 10.45 -1.60
CA GLY A 169 -0.50 11.20 -0.42
C GLY A 169 -1.35 12.43 -0.13
N ARG A 170 -1.78 13.16 -1.16
CA ARG A 170 -2.73 14.28 -1.00
C ARG A 170 -4.10 13.82 -0.48
N ASP A 171 -4.61 12.70 -1.00
CA ASP A 171 -5.90 12.16 -0.56
C ASP A 171 -5.82 11.69 0.91
N ILE A 172 -4.77 10.97 1.29
CA ILE A 172 -4.56 10.50 2.66
C ILE A 172 -4.25 11.66 3.62
N HIS A 173 -3.52 12.69 3.20
CA HIS A 173 -3.32 13.89 4.01
C HIS A 173 -4.66 14.56 4.36
N LYS A 174 -5.51 14.80 3.36
CA LYS A 174 -6.85 15.36 3.59
C LYS A 174 -7.71 14.46 4.47
N PHE A 175 -7.66 13.14 4.24
CA PHE A 175 -8.35 12.17 5.08
C PHE A 175 -7.91 12.30 6.54
N LEU A 176 -6.61 12.27 6.83
CA LEU A 176 -6.09 12.38 8.19
C LEU A 176 -6.46 13.70 8.85
N ARG A 177 -6.36 14.81 8.10
CA ARG A 177 -6.78 16.14 8.62
C ARG A 177 -8.26 16.15 9.01
N ALA A 178 -9.15 15.62 8.14
CA ALA A 178 -10.56 15.52 8.45
C ALA A 178 -10.83 14.54 9.60
N PHE A 179 -10.16 13.39 9.60
CA PHE A 179 -10.31 12.37 10.63
C PHE A 179 -9.96 12.91 12.02
N THR A 180 -8.83 13.62 12.15
CA THR A 180 -8.35 14.13 13.44
C THR A 180 -8.92 15.49 13.84
N ASN A 181 -9.54 16.25 12.94
CA ASN A 181 -10.12 17.54 13.28
C ASN A 181 -11.66 17.51 13.40
N ASP A 182 -12.31 16.72 12.54
CA ASP A 182 -13.75 16.77 12.37
C ASP A 182 -14.45 15.48 12.85
N VAL A 183 -13.88 14.30 12.53
CA VAL A 183 -14.51 12.99 12.83
C VAL A 183 -14.21 12.57 14.28
N PHE A 184 -12.94 12.58 14.66
CA PHE A 184 -12.46 12.22 16.01
C PHE A 184 -11.44 13.25 16.51
N PRO A 185 -11.89 14.45 16.90
CA PRO A 185 -11.01 15.55 17.29
C PRO A 185 -10.15 15.29 18.54
N GLU A 186 -10.51 14.29 19.34
CA GLU A 186 -9.70 13.78 20.45
C GLU A 186 -8.35 13.19 20.01
N HIS A 187 -8.20 12.89 18.72
CA HIS A 187 -6.94 12.39 18.16
C HIS A 187 -6.03 13.48 17.59
N SER A 188 -6.44 14.75 17.61
CA SER A 188 -5.70 15.85 16.96
C SER A 188 -4.27 16.06 17.46
N GLU A 189 -3.97 15.66 18.70
CA GLU A 189 -2.64 15.82 19.32
C GLU A 189 -1.97 14.47 19.64
N ARG A 190 -2.64 13.37 19.30
CA ARG A 190 -2.11 12.03 19.61
C ARG A 190 -0.95 11.67 18.72
N PRO A 191 0.01 10.88 19.27
CA PRO A 191 1.02 10.22 18.44
C PRO A 191 0.35 9.43 17.30
N LEU A 192 0.73 9.74 16.08
CA LEU A 192 0.26 9.06 14.88
C LEU A 192 1.39 8.20 14.31
N HIS A 193 1.08 6.94 14.07
CA HIS A 193 1.95 6.00 13.38
C HIS A 193 1.30 5.60 12.04
N ILE A 194 2.05 5.68 10.95
CA ILE A 194 1.58 5.30 9.61
C ILE A 194 2.18 3.95 9.25
N ALA A 195 1.32 2.95 9.07
CA ALA A 195 1.70 1.57 8.84
C ALA A 195 1.15 1.04 7.53
N GLY A 196 1.85 0.09 6.91
CA GLY A 196 1.35 -0.60 5.73
C GLY A 196 2.18 -1.80 5.33
N GLU A 197 1.57 -2.66 4.52
CA GLU A 197 2.10 -3.96 4.11
C GLU A 197 2.32 -4.02 2.59
N SER A 198 3.34 -4.76 2.14
CA SER A 198 3.60 -5.02 0.72
C SER A 198 3.83 -3.72 -0.06
N MET A 199 3.03 -3.38 -1.09
CA MET A 199 3.05 -2.06 -1.74
C MET A 199 2.84 -0.91 -0.74
N GLY A 200 2.37 -1.22 0.47
CA GLY A 200 2.37 -0.31 1.63
C GLY A 200 3.74 0.29 1.94
N GLY A 201 4.85 -0.37 1.59
CA GLY A 201 6.19 0.20 1.69
C GLY A 201 6.36 1.48 0.86
N HIS A 202 5.79 1.50 -0.34
CA HIS A 202 5.71 2.72 -1.17
C HIS A 202 4.75 3.74 -0.58
N TYR A 203 3.54 3.32 -0.20
CA TYR A 203 2.52 4.22 0.34
C TYR A 203 2.96 4.89 1.63
N VAL A 204 3.38 4.11 2.62
CA VAL A 204 3.82 4.61 3.92
C VAL A 204 4.95 5.63 3.75
N THR A 205 5.96 5.29 2.95
CA THR A 205 7.12 6.17 2.71
C THR A 205 6.72 7.41 1.93
N GLY A 206 6.10 7.24 0.76
CA GLY A 206 5.79 8.35 -0.14
C GLY A 206 4.70 9.27 0.40
N TYR A 207 3.67 8.73 1.05
CA TYR A 207 2.59 9.53 1.63
C TYR A 207 3.08 10.30 2.86
N THR A 208 3.86 9.67 3.75
CA THR A 208 4.45 10.37 4.89
C THR A 208 5.38 11.48 4.44
N HIS A 209 6.21 11.23 3.42
CA HIS A 209 7.06 12.27 2.82
C HIS A 209 6.22 13.44 2.30
N HIS A 210 5.16 13.16 1.53
CA HIS A 210 4.25 14.19 1.01
C HIS A 210 3.60 14.99 2.15
N ILE A 211 3.05 14.30 3.15
CA ILE A 211 2.37 14.92 4.30
C ILE A 211 3.35 15.82 5.06
N MET A 212 4.52 15.33 5.44
CA MET A 212 5.49 16.09 6.22
C MET A 212 5.99 17.34 5.48
N ARG A 213 6.15 17.27 4.16
CA ARG A 213 6.48 18.45 3.36
C ARG A 213 5.33 19.45 3.34
N SER A 214 4.11 18.99 3.09
CA SER A 214 2.93 19.84 3.05
C SER A 214 2.66 20.50 4.41
N GLU A 215 2.77 19.77 5.51
CA GLU A 215 2.64 20.28 6.87
C GLU A 215 3.67 21.39 7.16
N ARG A 216 4.92 21.22 6.72
CA ARG A 216 5.98 22.22 6.86
C ARG A 216 5.67 23.49 6.05
N GLU A 217 5.28 23.35 4.79
CA GLU A 217 4.93 24.47 3.91
C GLU A 217 3.75 25.29 4.47
N ILE A 218 2.73 24.61 5.02
CA ILE A 218 1.59 25.26 5.68
C ILE A 218 2.05 26.00 6.94
N GLY A 219 2.85 25.34 7.80
CA GLY A 219 3.36 25.90 9.05
C GLY A 219 4.28 27.13 8.84
N ASP A 220 5.00 27.21 7.75
CA ASP A 220 5.89 28.32 7.42
C ASP A 220 5.15 29.55 6.89
N SER A 221 3.88 29.43 6.49
CA SER A 221 3.08 30.58 6.05
C SER A 221 2.72 31.49 7.23
N GLU A 222 2.96 32.81 7.12
CA GLU A 222 2.75 33.77 8.21
C GLU A 222 1.32 33.81 8.78
N LYS A 223 0.33 33.47 7.98
CA LYS A 223 -1.08 33.40 8.41
C LYS A 223 -1.46 32.14 9.17
N SER A 224 -0.73 31.05 9.00
CA SER A 224 -1.06 29.74 9.57
C SER A 224 -0.46 29.51 10.94
N ARG A 225 0.63 30.22 11.29
CA ARG A 225 1.42 29.97 12.53
C ARG A 225 0.63 30.06 13.86
N ALA A 226 -0.41 30.84 13.94
CA ALA A 226 -1.12 31.07 15.19
C ALA A 226 -2.18 30.01 15.54
N THR A 227 -2.73 29.31 14.54
CA THR A 227 -3.87 28.37 14.72
C THR A 227 -3.63 26.99 14.12
N TYR A 228 -2.56 26.83 13.34
CA TYR A 228 -2.27 25.57 12.68
C TYR A 228 -1.65 24.55 13.62
N LYS A 229 -2.27 23.38 13.74
CA LYS A 229 -1.74 22.23 14.45
C LYS A 229 -1.33 21.18 13.45
N PRO A 230 -0.03 20.87 13.27
CA PRO A 230 0.41 19.81 12.39
C PRO A 230 -0.02 18.44 12.90
N LEU A 231 -0.11 17.45 12.00
CA LEU A 231 -0.27 16.06 12.38
C LEU A 231 0.96 15.58 13.18
N ASN A 232 0.73 14.97 14.34
CA ASN A 232 1.80 14.49 15.21
C ASN A 232 2.31 13.11 14.75
N ILE A 233 2.94 13.04 13.58
CA ILE A 233 3.47 11.78 13.03
C ILE A 233 4.79 11.44 13.74
N GLU A 234 4.81 10.34 14.50
CA GLU A 234 6.00 9.89 15.23
C GLU A 234 6.77 8.76 14.56
N SER A 235 6.09 7.90 13.80
CA SER A 235 6.78 6.82 13.11
C SER A 235 6.06 6.34 11.87
N THR A 236 6.84 5.64 11.01
CA THR A 236 6.34 4.80 9.94
C THR A 236 6.69 3.35 10.21
N ILE A 237 5.77 2.43 9.90
CA ILE A 237 5.91 0.99 10.09
C ILE A 237 5.68 0.31 8.74
N ILE A 238 6.71 -0.32 8.22
CA ILE A 238 6.72 -0.97 6.92
C ILE A 238 6.77 -2.48 7.17
N VAL A 239 5.67 -3.17 6.84
CA VAL A 239 5.53 -4.62 7.05
C VAL A 239 5.66 -5.32 5.70
N ASP A 240 6.63 -6.21 5.57
CA ASP A 240 6.92 -6.94 4.33
C ASP A 240 6.82 -6.01 3.10
N GLY A 241 7.54 -4.86 3.20
CA GLY A 241 7.28 -3.70 2.35
C GLY A 241 8.07 -3.69 1.05
N TYR A 242 7.38 -3.35 -0.04
CA TYR A 242 7.99 -3.09 -1.33
C TYR A 242 8.54 -1.66 -1.37
N VAL A 243 9.87 -1.53 -1.49
CA VAL A 243 10.60 -0.24 -1.38
C VAL A 243 11.49 0.03 -2.61
N ASP A 244 12.21 -1.00 -3.09
CA ASP A 244 13.09 -0.93 -4.25
C ASP A 244 13.12 -2.28 -4.95
N SER A 245 12.47 -2.38 -6.13
CA SER A 245 12.34 -3.63 -6.88
C SER A 245 13.68 -4.31 -7.13
N THR A 246 14.68 -3.55 -7.56
CA THR A 246 15.97 -4.11 -7.97
C THR A 246 16.77 -4.65 -6.78
N ARG A 247 16.72 -3.96 -5.63
CA ARG A 247 17.36 -4.42 -4.40
C ARG A 247 16.68 -5.67 -3.84
N GLN A 248 15.36 -5.70 -3.86
CA GLN A 248 14.60 -6.84 -3.36
C GLN A 248 14.76 -8.05 -4.28
N THR A 249 14.82 -7.87 -5.61
CA THR A 249 15.12 -8.97 -6.53
C THR A 249 16.55 -9.52 -6.32
N VAL A 250 17.55 -8.68 -6.04
CA VAL A 250 18.89 -9.15 -5.67
C VAL A 250 18.84 -10.00 -4.38
N GLY A 251 18.00 -9.62 -3.44
CA GLY A 251 17.76 -10.38 -2.20
C GLY A 251 17.32 -11.83 -2.41
N TYR A 252 16.72 -12.16 -3.56
CA TYR A 252 16.38 -13.56 -3.90
C TYR A 252 17.62 -14.46 -3.96
N PHE A 253 18.76 -13.95 -4.46
CA PHE A 253 20.00 -14.72 -4.44
C PHE A 253 20.41 -15.08 -3.01
N ASP A 254 20.40 -14.11 -2.11
CA ASP A 254 20.73 -14.37 -0.71
C ASP A 254 19.72 -15.32 -0.06
N PHE A 255 18.42 -15.12 -0.30
CA PHE A 255 17.37 -15.96 0.26
C PHE A 255 17.46 -17.41 -0.17
N PHE A 256 17.67 -17.69 -1.45
CA PHE A 256 17.65 -19.04 -1.99
C PHE A 256 19.00 -19.75 -1.95
N CYS A 257 20.10 -19.03 -2.03
CA CYS A 257 21.43 -19.58 -2.26
C CYS A 257 22.38 -19.47 -1.06
N SER A 258 22.07 -18.60 -0.09
CA SER A 258 22.88 -18.50 1.12
C SER A 258 22.53 -19.59 2.16
N ASP A 259 23.49 -19.89 3.03
CA ASP A 259 23.32 -20.84 4.13
C ASP A 259 22.75 -20.10 5.36
N TRP A 260 21.44 -20.09 5.49
CA TRP A 260 20.71 -19.49 6.61
C TRP A 260 20.65 -20.41 7.83
N ARG A 261 21.80 -20.76 8.42
CA ARG A 261 21.88 -21.63 9.60
C ARG A 261 21.10 -21.08 10.79
N ARG A 262 20.95 -19.77 10.88
CA ARG A 262 20.16 -19.10 11.94
C ARG A 262 18.68 -19.47 11.89
N ASP A 263 18.13 -19.73 10.68
CA ASP A 263 16.73 -20.08 10.46
C ASP A 263 16.49 -21.60 10.50
N GLY A 264 17.49 -22.38 10.94
CA GLY A 264 17.42 -23.83 10.98
C GLY A 264 17.59 -24.50 9.60
N ARG A 265 17.85 -23.74 8.53
CA ARG A 265 18.15 -24.27 7.21
C ARG A 265 19.58 -24.83 7.21
N LYS A 266 19.74 -26.03 6.64
CA LYS A 266 21.04 -26.74 6.60
C LYS A 266 21.73 -26.62 5.24
N ALA A 267 21.05 -26.08 4.23
CA ALA A 267 21.54 -25.98 2.86
C ALA A 267 20.73 -24.87 2.12
N PRO A 268 21.27 -24.35 1.00
CA PRO A 268 20.52 -23.54 0.06
C PRO A 268 19.20 -24.18 -0.35
N LEU A 269 18.19 -23.36 -0.64
CA LEU A 269 16.88 -23.83 -1.08
C LEU A 269 16.87 -24.23 -2.57
N MET A 270 17.81 -23.67 -3.35
CA MET A 270 18.00 -24.00 -4.76
C MET A 270 19.30 -24.79 -4.97
N ASN A 271 19.37 -25.49 -6.11
CA ASN A 271 20.57 -26.22 -6.51
C ASN A 271 21.69 -25.29 -6.96
N SER A 272 22.93 -25.82 -7.02
CA SER A 272 24.11 -25.01 -7.37
C SER A 272 23.98 -24.35 -8.75
N THR A 273 23.41 -25.04 -9.75
CA THR A 273 23.26 -24.48 -11.10
C THR A 273 22.36 -23.24 -11.09
N ALA A 274 21.22 -23.26 -10.39
CA ALA A 274 20.37 -22.09 -10.24
C ALA A 274 21.08 -20.97 -9.48
N CYS A 275 21.78 -21.30 -8.41
CA CYS A 275 22.54 -20.31 -7.63
C CYS A 275 23.71 -19.69 -8.41
N ASP A 276 24.41 -20.47 -9.24
CA ASP A 276 25.47 -19.95 -10.11
C ASP A 276 24.92 -18.96 -11.17
N LEU A 277 23.75 -19.25 -11.74
CA LEU A 277 23.06 -18.34 -12.66
C LEU A 277 22.63 -17.03 -11.98
N MET A 278 22.03 -17.13 -10.80
CA MET A 278 21.66 -15.96 -10.01
C MET A 278 22.89 -15.11 -9.63
N ALA A 279 23.94 -15.74 -9.13
CA ALA A 279 25.18 -15.06 -8.76
C ALA A 279 25.83 -14.32 -9.93
N ALA A 280 25.82 -14.91 -11.12
CA ALA A 280 26.34 -14.29 -12.33
C ALA A 280 25.52 -13.05 -12.77
N ALA A 281 24.22 -13.02 -12.47
CA ALA A 281 23.31 -11.95 -12.84
C ALA A 281 23.30 -10.77 -11.84
N VAL A 282 23.56 -11.02 -10.55
CA VAL A 282 23.52 -10.00 -9.48
C VAL A 282 24.28 -8.73 -9.82
N PRO A 283 25.58 -8.75 -10.28
CA PRO A 283 26.30 -7.52 -10.54
C PRO A 283 25.66 -6.63 -11.62
N HIS A 284 25.07 -7.25 -12.64
CA HIS A 284 24.35 -6.53 -13.69
C HIS A 284 23.08 -5.88 -13.15
N CYS A 285 22.31 -6.61 -12.38
CA CYS A 285 21.12 -6.08 -11.73
C CYS A 285 21.43 -4.91 -10.78
N GLU A 286 22.51 -4.99 -10.00
CA GLU A 286 22.94 -3.91 -9.12
C GLU A 286 23.29 -2.63 -9.89
N ILE A 287 23.98 -2.74 -11.04
CA ILE A 287 24.34 -1.60 -11.90
C ILE A 287 23.05 -0.94 -12.45
N LEU A 288 22.12 -1.73 -12.98
CA LEU A 288 20.86 -1.21 -13.51
C LEU A 288 20.01 -0.55 -12.40
N GLY A 289 19.93 -1.18 -11.24
CA GLY A 289 19.23 -0.64 -10.09
C GLY A 289 19.85 0.66 -9.58
N GLN A 290 21.18 0.76 -9.56
CA GLN A 290 21.87 2.01 -9.23
C GLN A 290 21.50 3.12 -10.22
N HIS A 291 21.50 2.84 -11.51
CA HIS A 291 21.14 3.81 -12.54
C HIS A 291 19.67 4.27 -12.41
N CYS A 292 18.75 3.36 -12.07
CA CYS A 292 17.38 3.72 -11.73
C CYS A 292 17.32 4.68 -10.52
N ARG A 293 18.02 4.38 -9.42
CA ARG A 293 18.05 5.24 -8.23
C ARG A 293 18.68 6.61 -8.45
N GLU A 294 19.63 6.72 -9.39
CA GLU A 294 20.28 7.99 -9.73
C GLU A 294 19.39 8.85 -10.61
N THR A 295 18.72 8.27 -11.61
CA THR A 295 17.93 9.00 -12.59
C THR A 295 16.47 9.21 -12.16
N TYR A 296 15.87 8.25 -11.46
CA TYR A 296 14.41 8.21 -11.19
C TYR A 296 13.57 8.31 -12.47
N ASP A 297 14.13 7.87 -13.58
CA ASP A 297 13.41 7.78 -14.85
C ASP A 297 12.59 6.49 -14.89
N LYS A 298 11.31 6.61 -15.21
CA LYS A 298 10.35 5.50 -15.16
C LYS A 298 10.69 4.38 -16.16
N GLU A 299 11.21 4.73 -17.34
CA GLU A 299 11.58 3.74 -18.36
C GLU A 299 12.85 2.99 -17.95
N ILE A 300 13.82 3.71 -17.41
CA ILE A 300 15.06 3.12 -16.88
C ILE A 300 14.73 2.19 -15.71
N CYS A 301 13.89 2.64 -14.77
CA CYS A 301 13.54 1.84 -13.61
C CYS A 301 12.71 0.61 -13.99
N LEU A 302 11.77 0.72 -14.93
CA LEU A 302 11.05 -0.41 -15.50
C LEU A 302 12.03 -1.41 -16.14
N ALA A 303 12.92 -0.94 -17.00
CA ALA A 303 13.89 -1.80 -17.68
C ALA A 303 14.83 -2.50 -16.69
N ALA A 304 15.27 -1.80 -15.64
CA ALA A 304 16.08 -2.37 -14.57
C ALA A 304 15.32 -3.46 -13.80
N ALA A 305 14.09 -3.19 -13.39
CA ALA A 305 13.25 -4.16 -12.68
C ALA A 305 13.00 -5.42 -13.54
N MET A 306 12.63 -5.23 -14.82
CA MET A 306 12.42 -6.35 -15.74
C MET A 306 13.67 -7.20 -15.94
N SER A 307 14.82 -6.55 -16.18
CA SER A 307 16.08 -7.26 -16.38
C SER A 307 16.49 -8.05 -15.13
N CYS A 308 16.34 -7.47 -13.94
CA CYS A 308 16.63 -8.16 -12.68
C CYS A 308 15.73 -9.37 -12.47
N ASP A 309 14.45 -9.22 -12.75
CA ASP A 309 13.47 -10.29 -12.58
C ASP A 309 13.67 -11.43 -13.58
N GLU A 310 13.98 -11.11 -14.84
CA GLU A 310 14.26 -12.10 -15.90
C GLU A 310 15.60 -12.84 -15.71
N THR A 311 16.47 -12.36 -14.83
CA THR A 311 17.80 -12.94 -14.59
C THR A 311 17.93 -13.48 -13.18
N VAL A 312 18.02 -12.63 -12.17
CA VAL A 312 18.15 -13.06 -10.77
C VAL A 312 16.85 -13.73 -10.28
N GLY A 313 15.70 -13.21 -10.68
CA GLY A 313 14.38 -13.75 -10.31
C GLY A 313 13.98 -15.03 -11.06
N ALA A 314 14.54 -15.28 -12.25
CA ALA A 314 14.10 -16.35 -13.15
C ALA A 314 14.07 -17.76 -12.54
N PRO A 315 15.07 -18.22 -11.76
CA PRO A 315 15.03 -19.55 -11.16
C PRO A 315 13.87 -19.75 -10.19
N TYR A 316 13.51 -18.71 -9.44
CA TYR A 316 12.33 -18.71 -8.57
C TYR A 316 11.04 -18.69 -9.40
N ALA A 317 10.99 -17.83 -10.43
CA ALA A 317 9.85 -17.71 -11.33
C ALA A 317 9.43 -19.03 -11.95
N ALA A 318 10.40 -19.80 -12.38
CA ALA A 318 10.18 -21.10 -13.00
C ALA A 318 9.46 -22.11 -12.08
N ASP A 319 9.53 -21.90 -10.76
CA ASP A 319 8.89 -22.78 -9.77
C ASP A 319 7.58 -22.23 -9.18
N VAL A 320 7.11 -21.04 -9.63
CA VAL A 320 5.78 -20.54 -9.28
C VAL A 320 4.73 -21.27 -10.12
N ARG A 321 4.35 -22.44 -9.65
CA ARG A 321 3.42 -23.40 -10.28
C ARG A 321 2.68 -24.16 -9.19
N PRO A 322 1.56 -24.82 -9.49
CA PRO A 322 0.91 -25.67 -8.50
C PRO A 322 1.89 -26.67 -7.87
N GLY A 323 1.98 -26.65 -6.55
CA GLY A 323 2.91 -27.46 -5.77
C GLY A 323 4.34 -26.91 -5.65
N GLY A 324 4.68 -25.82 -6.33
CA GLY A 324 5.94 -25.08 -6.17
C GLY A 324 5.94 -24.13 -4.96
N TRP A 325 6.80 -23.12 -4.99
CA TRP A 325 6.92 -22.14 -3.92
C TRP A 325 5.67 -21.26 -3.77
N ASN A 326 5.25 -21.02 -2.53
CA ASN A 326 4.31 -19.94 -2.24
C ASN A 326 5.12 -18.65 -2.03
N PRO A 327 4.81 -17.56 -2.75
CA PRO A 327 5.58 -16.32 -2.65
C PRO A 327 5.52 -15.65 -1.28
N TYR A 328 4.42 -15.83 -0.54
CA TYR A 328 4.21 -15.19 0.77
C TYR A 328 4.72 -16.02 1.94
N ASP A 329 4.97 -17.30 1.74
CA ASP A 329 5.56 -18.19 2.76
C ASP A 329 6.26 -19.37 2.11
N SER A 330 7.57 -19.38 2.13
CA SER A 330 8.42 -20.43 1.55
C SER A 330 8.19 -21.84 2.12
N ARG A 331 7.54 -21.93 3.26
CA ARG A 331 7.19 -23.23 3.92
C ARG A 331 5.93 -23.85 3.31
N LEU A 332 5.12 -23.04 2.64
CA LEU A 332 3.87 -23.46 2.02
C LEU A 332 4.06 -23.80 0.54
N LYS A 333 3.09 -24.50 -0.02
CA LYS A 333 3.04 -24.80 -1.44
C LYS A 333 2.02 -23.91 -2.16
N CYS A 334 2.40 -23.50 -3.36
CA CYS A 334 1.52 -22.73 -4.23
C CYS A 334 0.31 -23.60 -4.62
N GLN A 335 -0.89 -23.10 -4.35
CA GLN A 335 -2.14 -23.77 -4.74
C GLN A 335 -2.60 -23.31 -6.13
N LYS A 336 -2.77 -22.00 -6.32
CA LYS A 336 -3.26 -21.37 -7.56
C LYS A 336 -2.34 -20.19 -7.95
N PRO A 337 -1.42 -20.39 -8.92
CA PRO A 337 -0.63 -19.28 -9.45
C PRO A 337 -1.50 -18.19 -10.11
N PRO A 338 -1.02 -16.96 -10.22
CA PRO A 338 0.31 -16.48 -9.81
C PRO A 338 0.43 -16.11 -8.32
N LEU A 339 -0.67 -15.84 -7.63
CA LEU A 339 -0.68 -15.37 -6.24
C LEU A 339 -0.63 -16.51 -5.22
N CYS A 340 -0.68 -17.77 -5.70
CA CYS A 340 -0.69 -18.97 -4.84
C CYS A 340 -1.81 -19.00 -3.80
N SER A 341 -2.80 -18.15 -3.96
CA SER A 341 -4.00 -18.00 -3.15
C SER A 341 -5.25 -17.93 -4.03
N ASN A 342 -6.39 -18.24 -3.49
CA ASN A 342 -7.66 -18.23 -4.22
C ASN A 342 -8.56 -17.11 -3.67
N PHE A 343 -8.26 -15.88 -4.02
CA PHE A 343 -8.98 -14.71 -3.52
C PHE A 343 -10.48 -14.72 -3.89
N ASP A 344 -10.86 -15.31 -5.03
CA ASP A 344 -12.25 -15.42 -5.49
C ASP A 344 -13.12 -16.33 -4.60
N LYS A 345 -12.49 -17.18 -3.76
CA LYS A 345 -13.15 -18.10 -2.84
C LYS A 345 -12.68 -17.89 -1.41
N ASP A 346 -12.16 -16.72 -1.14
CA ASP A 346 -11.71 -16.35 0.18
C ASP A 346 -12.92 -16.05 1.07
N ALA A 347 -12.92 -16.55 2.29
CA ALA A 347 -14.00 -16.33 3.23
C ALA A 347 -14.25 -14.83 3.50
N THR A 348 -13.21 -14.00 3.43
CA THR A 348 -13.33 -12.54 3.59
C THR A 348 -14.07 -11.92 2.41
N PHE A 349 -13.78 -12.36 1.18
CA PHE A 349 -14.55 -11.96 -0.01
C PHE A 349 -16.02 -12.33 0.12
N GLU A 350 -16.33 -13.57 0.50
CA GLU A 350 -17.70 -14.03 0.70
C GLU A 350 -18.42 -13.22 1.77
N PHE A 351 -17.74 -12.88 2.87
CA PHE A 351 -18.31 -12.12 3.99
C PHE A 351 -18.72 -10.71 3.57
N PHE A 352 -17.86 -9.97 2.88
CA PHE A 352 -18.15 -8.59 2.46
C PHE A 352 -19.11 -8.49 1.27
N ASN A 353 -19.43 -9.61 0.63
CA ASN A 353 -20.51 -9.71 -0.36
C ASN A 353 -21.85 -10.20 0.24
N GLN A 354 -21.93 -10.44 1.56
CA GLN A 354 -23.20 -10.70 2.23
C GLN A 354 -24.07 -9.44 2.25
N PRO A 355 -25.36 -9.50 1.85
CA PRO A 355 -26.23 -8.33 1.86
C PRO A 355 -26.33 -7.65 3.23
N TRP A 356 -26.41 -8.43 4.31
CA TRP A 356 -26.52 -7.89 5.66
C TRP A 356 -25.26 -7.14 6.11
N VAL A 357 -24.06 -7.59 5.68
CA VAL A 357 -22.78 -6.90 5.94
C VAL A 357 -22.77 -5.57 5.22
N GLN A 358 -23.12 -5.56 3.95
CA GLN A 358 -23.16 -4.35 3.12
C GLN A 358 -24.19 -3.35 3.64
N ASP A 359 -25.37 -3.82 4.10
CA ASP A 359 -26.38 -2.96 4.72
C ASP A 359 -25.86 -2.32 6.02
N MET A 360 -25.15 -3.08 6.86
CA MET A 360 -24.53 -2.55 8.09
C MET A 360 -23.48 -1.50 7.79
N LEU A 361 -22.65 -1.72 6.78
CA LEU A 361 -21.62 -0.76 6.33
C LEU A 361 -22.25 0.46 5.63
N GLY A 362 -23.46 0.32 5.07
CA GLY A 362 -24.16 1.37 4.34
C GLY A 362 -23.87 1.39 2.85
N PHE A 363 -23.46 0.26 2.29
CA PHE A 363 -23.12 0.06 0.89
C PHE A 363 -23.90 -1.10 0.25
N PRO A 364 -25.26 -1.07 0.29
CA PRO A 364 -26.06 -2.16 -0.25
C PRO A 364 -25.80 -2.34 -1.76
N ASN A 365 -25.77 -3.61 -2.18
CA ASN A 365 -25.56 -4.01 -3.57
C ASN A 365 -24.20 -3.60 -4.18
N THR A 366 -23.17 -3.41 -3.36
CA THR A 366 -21.82 -3.19 -3.83
C THR A 366 -21.22 -4.51 -4.30
N SER A 367 -20.58 -4.53 -5.48
CA SER A 367 -19.70 -5.64 -5.88
C SER A 367 -18.35 -5.43 -5.21
N PHE A 368 -18.15 -6.07 -4.06
CA PHE A 368 -16.91 -5.93 -3.31
C PHE A 368 -15.85 -6.90 -3.85
N GLU A 369 -14.64 -6.40 -4.04
CA GLU A 369 -13.46 -7.17 -4.40
C GLU A 369 -12.35 -6.91 -3.37
N LEU A 370 -11.62 -7.97 -2.95
CA LEU A 370 -10.48 -7.83 -2.03
C LEU A 370 -9.30 -7.11 -2.68
N ILE A 371 -9.18 -7.19 -4.00
CA ILE A 371 -8.15 -6.52 -4.78
C ILE A 371 -8.77 -5.95 -6.05
N ASP A 372 -8.69 -4.64 -6.22
CA ASP A 372 -9.07 -3.96 -7.45
C ASP A 372 -7.91 -4.04 -8.47
N PHE A 373 -8.00 -5.01 -9.38
CA PHE A 373 -6.98 -5.23 -10.41
C PHE A 373 -6.93 -4.14 -11.49
N ASP A 374 -7.99 -3.32 -11.68
CA ASP A 374 -7.91 -2.15 -12.55
C ASP A 374 -7.01 -1.07 -11.95
N THR A 375 -7.14 -0.81 -10.65
CA THR A 375 -6.20 0.06 -9.92
C THR A 375 -4.77 -0.45 -10.01
N ASN A 376 -4.56 -1.77 -9.85
CA ASN A 376 -3.25 -2.39 -10.00
C ASN A 376 -2.65 -2.15 -11.40
N SER A 377 -3.44 -2.41 -12.44
CA SER A 377 -3.03 -2.22 -13.83
C SER A 377 -2.66 -0.76 -14.12
N ARG A 378 -3.45 0.21 -13.66
CA ARG A 378 -3.20 1.64 -13.87
C ARG A 378 -1.88 2.11 -13.22
N TRP A 379 -1.58 1.63 -12.02
CA TRP A 379 -0.30 1.93 -11.36
C TRP A 379 0.88 1.37 -12.14
N THR A 380 0.74 0.17 -12.71
CA THR A 380 1.75 -0.47 -13.56
C THR A 380 1.94 0.28 -14.87
N GLU A 381 0.86 0.62 -15.55
CA GLU A 381 0.88 1.39 -16.79
C GLU A 381 1.52 2.77 -16.59
N ALA A 382 1.26 3.41 -15.44
CA ALA A 382 1.89 4.66 -15.04
C ALA A 382 3.36 4.48 -14.65
N LYS A 383 3.86 3.24 -14.51
CA LYS A 383 5.25 2.85 -14.15
C LYS A 383 5.71 3.34 -12.78
N ASN A 384 4.81 3.88 -11.98
CA ASN A 384 5.15 4.41 -10.66
C ASN A 384 5.55 3.33 -9.66
N VAL A 385 5.09 2.09 -9.85
CA VAL A 385 5.46 0.93 -9.01
C VAL A 385 6.93 0.54 -9.14
N PHE A 386 7.60 0.93 -10.23
CA PHE A 386 9.01 0.60 -10.47
C PHE A 386 9.98 1.66 -9.94
N LEU A 387 9.46 2.85 -9.57
CA LEU A 387 10.28 3.88 -8.94
C LEU A 387 10.57 3.49 -7.50
N PRO A 388 11.84 3.42 -7.08
CA PRO A 388 12.14 3.16 -5.67
C PRO A 388 11.74 4.35 -4.81
N VAL A 389 11.34 4.11 -3.56
CA VAL A 389 11.02 5.18 -2.58
C VAL A 389 12.19 5.54 -1.68
N THR A 390 13.39 5.24 -2.14
CA THR A 390 14.61 5.48 -1.36
C THR A 390 14.93 6.97 -1.17
N LYS A 391 14.54 7.85 -2.11
CA LYS A 391 14.68 9.31 -1.93
C LYS A 391 13.79 9.85 -0.85
N GLU A 392 12.53 9.43 -0.86
CA GLU A 392 11.53 9.81 0.14
C GLU A 392 11.95 9.31 1.52
N LEU A 393 12.42 8.06 1.59
CA LEU A 393 12.93 7.46 2.81
C LEU A 393 14.13 8.24 3.37
N THR A 394 15.11 8.54 2.51
CA THR A 394 16.30 9.34 2.87
C THR A 394 15.87 10.73 3.33
N TRP A 395 14.95 11.37 2.61
CA TRP A 395 14.47 12.69 3.02
C TRP A 395 13.80 12.67 4.39
N LEU A 396 13.00 11.66 4.70
CA LEU A 396 12.37 11.49 6.02
C LEU A 396 13.42 11.36 7.12
N LEU A 397 14.47 10.53 6.90
CA LEU A 397 15.55 10.32 7.86
C LEU A 397 16.39 11.59 8.09
N ASP A 398 16.65 12.36 7.02
CA ASP A 398 17.53 13.53 7.10
C ASP A 398 16.82 14.81 7.59
N ASN A 399 15.49 14.88 7.44
CA ASN A 399 14.75 16.12 7.65
C ASN A 399 13.66 16.05 8.72
N THR A 400 13.46 14.90 9.36
CA THR A 400 12.43 14.72 10.40
C THR A 400 12.96 13.89 11.55
N GLU A 401 12.24 13.90 12.68
CA GLU A 401 12.50 13.02 13.83
C GLU A 401 11.67 11.72 13.78
N ILE A 402 11.04 11.42 12.65
CA ILE A 402 10.19 10.23 12.48
C ILE A 402 11.05 8.97 12.59
N ARG A 403 10.61 8.05 13.43
CA ARG A 403 11.21 6.72 13.52
C ARG A 403 10.68 5.82 12.42
N ILE A 404 11.55 5.03 11.81
CA ILE A 404 11.19 4.10 10.75
C ILE A 404 11.43 2.67 11.23
N LEU A 405 10.37 1.85 11.22
CA LEU A 405 10.42 0.44 11.59
C LEU A 405 10.14 -0.42 10.37
N PHE A 406 11.03 -1.39 10.12
CA PHE A 406 10.81 -2.46 9.15
C PHE A 406 10.51 -3.76 9.89
N ILE A 407 9.45 -4.44 9.48
CA ILE A 407 9.06 -5.77 9.95
C ILE A 407 9.01 -6.68 8.73
N HIS A 408 9.78 -7.76 8.72
CA HIS A 408 9.79 -8.72 7.62
C HIS A 408 9.63 -10.15 8.14
N GLY A 409 8.80 -10.92 7.44
CA GLY A 409 8.68 -12.34 7.65
C GLY A 409 9.89 -13.09 7.06
N ASN A 410 10.58 -13.89 7.87
CA ASN A 410 11.77 -14.66 7.43
C ASN A 410 11.48 -15.67 6.30
N ASN A 411 10.24 -15.93 5.99
CA ASN A 411 9.81 -16.87 4.96
C ASN A 411 9.04 -16.21 3.82
N ASP A 412 8.86 -14.90 3.88
CA ASP A 412 8.37 -14.13 2.75
C ASP A 412 9.44 -14.11 1.65
N ILE A 413 9.04 -14.44 0.43
CA ILE A 413 9.95 -14.46 -0.73
C ILE A 413 9.75 -13.20 -1.57
N ILE A 414 8.51 -12.70 -1.61
CA ILE A 414 8.13 -11.65 -2.57
C ILE A 414 8.65 -10.26 -2.18
N MET A 415 8.97 -10.06 -0.87
CA MET A 415 9.40 -8.76 -0.35
C MET A 415 10.79 -8.77 0.29
#